data_357adddc9d958f336da82270df69973b
#
_entry.id   357adddc9d958f336da82270df69973b
#
_cell.length_a   1.000
_cell.length_b   1.000
_cell.length_c   1.000
_cell.angle_alpha   90.00
_cell.angle_beta   90.00
_cell.angle_gamma   90.00
#
_symmetry.space_group_name_H-M   'P 1'
#
loop_
_entity.id
_entity.type
_entity.pdbx_description
1 polymer ?
#
loop_
_entity_poly.entity_id
_entity_poly.type
_entity_poly.pdbx_seq_one_letter_code
_entity_poly.pdbx_strand_id
1 'polypeptide(L)'
;DHGDEVAFRSIKVRRLPDGKLPQEPADGTLTIKAVPAFPGLVWDGWSPVSDDGKPVPPLCPLTVTHAGDGSGRRFIVEQTGRIYVIEKDGRKAKIFLDIRDITRPWKKSNEEGLLGLAFHPRFSETGEFFLCYSPVDAPQSERISRFHVSAEDPSKADENSEEIVLQFDQPFPNH
;
A
#
# COMPACT_ATOMS: atom_id res chain seq x y z
N ASP A 1 4.76 -4.92 -16.81
CA ASP A 1 4.36 -5.58 -18.06
C ASP A 1 5.35 -5.17 -19.15
N HIS A 2 6.31 -6.03 -19.43
CA HIS A 2 7.35 -5.80 -20.45
C HIS A 2 6.88 -6.14 -21.87
N GLY A 3 5.57 -6.27 -22.07
CA GLY A 3 4.96 -6.60 -23.36
C GLY A 3 4.96 -8.08 -23.69
N ASP A 4 5.44 -8.94 -22.81
CA ASP A 4 5.38 -10.38 -22.98
C ASP A 4 4.00 -10.92 -22.62
N GLU A 5 3.49 -11.82 -23.44
CA GLU A 5 2.22 -12.49 -23.15
C GLU A 5 2.40 -13.47 -21.99
N VAL A 6 1.78 -13.16 -20.83
CA VAL A 6 1.75 -14.06 -19.67
C VAL A 6 0.48 -14.87 -19.72
N ALA A 7 0.62 -16.17 -19.97
CA ALA A 7 -0.51 -17.10 -19.98
C ALA A 7 -0.49 -17.99 -18.72
N PHE A 8 -1.57 -17.99 -17.98
CA PHE A 8 -1.80 -18.95 -16.89
C PHE A 8 -2.51 -20.19 -17.44
N ARG A 9 -1.91 -21.35 -17.32
CA ARG A 9 -2.55 -22.62 -17.79
C ARG A 9 -3.75 -23.01 -16.94
N SER A 10 -3.67 -22.78 -15.64
CA SER A 10 -4.82 -22.99 -14.77
C SER A 10 -4.66 -22.20 -13.47
N ILE A 11 -5.72 -21.54 -13.03
CA ILE A 11 -5.85 -20.98 -11.69
C ILE A 11 -6.92 -21.79 -10.99
N LYS A 12 -6.56 -22.49 -9.90
CA LYS A 12 -7.50 -23.30 -9.12
C LYS A 12 -7.74 -22.64 -7.77
N VAL A 13 -9.00 -22.35 -7.47
CA VAL A 13 -9.43 -21.81 -6.18
C VAL A 13 -10.40 -22.78 -5.52
N ARG A 14 -10.15 -23.09 -4.27
CA ARG A 14 -11.01 -23.96 -3.47
C ARG A 14 -11.37 -23.31 -2.16
N ARG A 15 -12.67 -23.27 -1.83
CA ARG A 15 -13.10 -22.94 -0.48
C ARG A 15 -12.77 -24.11 0.44
N LEU A 16 -11.98 -23.86 1.48
CA LEU A 16 -11.64 -24.86 2.48
C LEU A 16 -12.76 -24.93 3.53
N PRO A 17 -13.20 -26.13 3.92
CA PRO A 17 -13.91 -26.30 5.17
C PRO A 17 -12.96 -25.96 6.32
N ASP A 18 -13.51 -25.40 7.40
CA ASP A 18 -12.75 -24.91 8.54
C ASP A 18 -11.70 -25.94 9.00
N GLY A 19 -10.43 -25.53 8.97
CA GLY A 19 -9.29 -26.27 9.52
C GLY A 19 -8.74 -27.43 8.69
N LYS A 20 -9.15 -27.64 7.43
CA LYS A 20 -8.58 -28.71 6.59
C LYS A 20 -7.89 -28.19 5.35
N LEU A 21 -6.64 -28.58 5.15
CA LEU A 21 -5.95 -28.37 3.87
C LEU A 21 -6.55 -29.32 2.80
N PRO A 22 -6.67 -28.86 1.55
CA PRO A 22 -7.12 -29.73 0.47
C PRO A 22 -6.07 -30.83 0.20
N GLN A 23 -6.50 -32.08 0.14
CA GLN A 23 -5.63 -33.20 -0.22
C GLN A 23 -5.57 -33.42 -1.74
N GLU A 24 -6.55 -32.90 -2.47
CA GLU A 24 -6.65 -33.04 -3.93
C GLU A 24 -6.86 -31.66 -4.59
N PRO A 25 -6.36 -31.45 -5.82
CA PRO A 25 -6.68 -30.27 -6.59
C PRO A 25 -8.20 -30.10 -6.74
N ALA A 26 -8.67 -28.87 -6.63
CA ALA A 26 -10.08 -28.59 -6.90
C ALA A 26 -10.32 -28.58 -8.42
N ASP A 27 -11.10 -29.56 -8.90
CA ASP A 27 -11.59 -29.58 -10.28
C ASP A 27 -12.98 -28.95 -10.33
N GLY A 28 -13.19 -28.01 -11.22
CA GLY A 28 -14.48 -27.36 -11.41
C GLY A 28 -14.35 -25.91 -11.84
N THR A 29 -15.45 -25.34 -12.31
CA THR A 29 -15.55 -23.93 -12.67
C THR A 29 -16.06 -23.14 -11.48
N LEU A 30 -15.25 -22.18 -10.99
CA LEU A 30 -15.66 -21.22 -9.99
C LEU A 30 -16.06 -19.91 -10.67
N THR A 31 -17.32 -19.53 -10.52
CA THR A 31 -17.76 -18.19 -10.96
C THR A 31 -17.34 -17.17 -9.91
N ILE A 32 -16.43 -16.26 -10.29
CA ILE A 32 -15.98 -15.16 -9.47
C ILE A 32 -16.66 -13.89 -9.97
N LYS A 33 -17.29 -13.15 -9.05
CA LYS A 33 -17.83 -11.83 -9.32
C LYS A 33 -17.05 -10.81 -8.51
N ALA A 34 -16.43 -9.86 -9.18
CA ALA A 34 -15.84 -8.70 -8.53
C ALA A 34 -16.95 -7.73 -8.11
N VAL A 35 -16.89 -7.29 -6.87
CA VAL A 35 -17.78 -6.25 -6.33
C VAL A 35 -16.93 -5.16 -5.68
N PRO A 36 -17.33 -3.86 -5.76
CA PRO A 36 -16.64 -2.80 -5.07
C PRO A 36 -16.57 -3.08 -3.57
N ALA A 37 -15.36 -3.13 -3.01
CA ALA A 37 -15.17 -3.32 -1.58
C ALA A 37 -15.57 -2.08 -0.77
N PHE A 38 -15.36 -0.89 -1.34
CA PHE A 38 -15.62 0.40 -0.71
C PHE A 38 -16.37 1.33 -1.68
N PRO A 39 -17.65 1.05 -1.97
CA PRO A 39 -18.41 1.90 -2.88
C PRO A 39 -18.57 3.31 -2.28
N GLY A 40 -18.21 4.33 -3.06
CA GLY A 40 -18.29 5.73 -2.63
C GLY A 40 -17.23 6.15 -1.62
N LEU A 41 -16.06 5.46 -1.58
CA LEU A 41 -14.93 5.86 -0.76
C LEU A 41 -14.47 7.29 -1.08
N VAL A 42 -14.37 8.12 -0.05
CA VAL A 42 -13.85 9.49 -0.14
C VAL A 42 -12.42 9.51 0.35
N TRP A 43 -11.52 10.13 -0.42
CA TRP A 43 -10.11 10.23 -0.12
C TRP A 43 -9.77 11.58 0.51
N ASP A 44 -9.08 11.56 1.63
CA ASP A 44 -8.60 12.78 2.27
C ASP A 44 -7.51 13.44 1.43
N GLY A 45 -7.62 14.75 1.20
CA GLY A 45 -6.64 15.50 0.43
C GLY A 45 -6.52 15.10 -1.05
N TRP A 46 -7.51 14.39 -1.61
CA TRP A 46 -7.60 14.11 -3.03
C TRP A 46 -9.04 14.13 -3.53
N SER A 47 -9.21 14.71 -4.71
CA SER A 47 -10.46 14.71 -5.47
C SER A 47 -10.13 14.53 -6.96
N PRO A 48 -10.95 13.84 -7.75
CA PRO A 48 -10.71 13.70 -9.20
C PRO A 48 -10.76 15.02 -9.97
N VAL A 49 -11.31 16.04 -9.34
CA VAL A 49 -11.43 17.39 -9.90
C VAL A 49 -10.99 18.40 -8.85
N SER A 50 -10.12 19.33 -9.22
CA SER A 50 -9.68 20.44 -8.39
C SER A 50 -10.77 21.53 -8.24
N ASP A 51 -10.55 22.46 -7.31
CA ASP A 51 -11.52 23.55 -7.04
C ASP A 51 -11.78 24.44 -8.26
N ASP A 52 -10.81 24.54 -9.19
CA ASP A 52 -10.96 25.27 -10.47
C ASP A 52 -11.56 24.39 -11.62
N GLY A 53 -12.05 23.20 -11.29
CA GLY A 53 -12.72 22.32 -12.23
C GLY A 53 -11.82 21.51 -13.15
N LYS A 54 -10.50 21.51 -12.93
CA LYS A 54 -9.56 20.72 -13.75
C LYS A 54 -9.39 19.30 -13.24
N PRO A 55 -9.14 18.32 -14.14
CA PRO A 55 -8.81 16.97 -13.73
C PRO A 55 -7.52 16.94 -12.89
N VAL A 56 -7.57 16.24 -11.77
CA VAL A 56 -6.40 15.95 -10.92
C VAL A 56 -5.82 14.59 -11.33
N PRO A 57 -4.48 14.41 -11.31
CA PRO A 57 -3.88 13.11 -11.56
C PRO A 57 -4.51 12.01 -10.70
N PRO A 58 -4.74 10.82 -11.25
CA PRO A 58 -5.31 9.72 -10.48
C PRO A 58 -4.36 9.29 -9.37
N LEU A 59 -4.93 8.78 -8.28
CA LEU A 59 -4.15 8.05 -7.27
C LEU A 59 -3.56 6.78 -7.90
N CYS A 60 -2.36 6.42 -7.44
CA CYS A 60 -1.66 5.20 -7.84
C CYS A 60 -1.55 4.24 -6.64
N PRO A 61 -2.66 3.59 -6.21
CA PRO A 61 -2.62 2.64 -5.12
C PRO A 61 -1.90 1.37 -5.55
N LEU A 62 -0.87 0.96 -4.79
CA LEU A 62 -0.07 -0.22 -5.06
C LEU A 62 -0.53 -1.44 -4.27
N THR A 63 -0.89 -1.23 -2.99
CA THR A 63 -1.28 -2.35 -2.13
C THR A 63 -2.34 -1.94 -1.10
N VAL A 64 -3.11 -2.93 -0.67
CA VAL A 64 -4.02 -2.83 0.46
C VAL A 64 -3.62 -3.90 1.48
N THR A 65 -3.35 -3.49 2.70
CA THR A 65 -2.91 -4.39 3.78
C THR A 65 -3.58 -4.05 5.11
N HIS A 66 -3.25 -4.79 6.16
CA HIS A 66 -3.72 -4.57 7.52
C HIS A 66 -2.58 -4.81 8.52
N ALA A 67 -2.67 -4.19 9.69
CA ALA A 67 -1.63 -4.27 10.71
C ALA A 67 -1.63 -5.59 11.51
N GLY A 68 -2.66 -6.42 11.38
CA GLY A 68 -2.80 -7.64 12.19
C GLY A 68 -3.13 -7.39 13.67
N ASP A 69 -3.48 -6.16 14.02
CA ASP A 69 -3.73 -5.67 15.39
C ASP A 69 -5.17 -5.91 15.89
N GLY A 70 -6.00 -6.59 15.09
CA GLY A 70 -7.40 -6.86 15.41
C GLY A 70 -8.35 -5.66 15.21
N SER A 71 -7.86 -4.48 14.86
CA SER A 71 -8.68 -3.27 14.66
C SER A 71 -9.61 -3.37 13.44
N GLY A 72 -9.24 -4.19 12.46
CA GLY A 72 -9.93 -4.30 11.17
C GLY A 72 -9.68 -3.12 10.24
N ARG A 73 -8.77 -2.20 10.60
CA ARG A 73 -8.32 -1.12 9.72
C ARG A 73 -7.62 -1.67 8.49
N ARG A 74 -7.76 -0.98 7.37
CA ARG A 74 -7.04 -1.28 6.13
C ARG A 74 -6.18 -0.09 5.74
N PHE A 75 -4.97 -0.39 5.32
CA PHE A 75 -3.99 0.61 4.91
C PHE A 75 -3.76 0.48 3.42
N ILE A 76 -3.74 1.60 2.71
CA ILE A 76 -3.53 1.67 1.28
C ILE A 76 -2.25 2.46 1.04
N VAL A 77 -1.29 1.82 0.40
CA VAL A 77 -0.05 2.46 -0.03
C VAL A 77 -0.30 3.12 -1.38
N GLU A 78 -0.02 4.40 -1.47
CA GLU A 78 -0.12 5.20 -2.67
C GLU A 78 1.28 5.62 -3.11
N GLN A 79 1.62 5.35 -4.37
CA GLN A 79 2.99 5.41 -4.90
C GLN A 79 3.66 6.77 -4.74
N THR A 80 2.90 7.87 -4.71
CA THR A 80 3.50 9.21 -4.59
C THR A 80 4.06 9.53 -3.21
N GLY A 81 3.83 8.67 -2.20
CA GLY A 81 4.37 8.83 -0.85
C GLY A 81 3.32 8.99 0.24
N ARG A 82 2.07 8.60 -0.01
CA ARG A 82 1.02 8.59 1.00
C ARG A 82 0.62 7.19 1.41
N ILE A 83 0.27 7.05 2.68
CA ILE A 83 -0.45 5.88 3.19
C ILE A 83 -1.78 6.39 3.69
N TYR A 84 -2.84 5.76 3.21
CA TYR A 84 -4.20 6.01 3.68
C TYR A 84 -4.63 4.90 4.64
N VAL A 85 -5.44 5.25 5.63
CA VAL A 85 -6.11 4.30 6.51
C VAL A 85 -7.63 4.41 6.35
N ILE A 86 -8.29 3.24 6.24
CA ILE A 86 -9.74 3.09 6.25
C ILE A 86 -10.10 2.33 7.51
N GLU A 87 -10.93 2.94 8.35
CA GLU A 87 -11.50 2.27 9.53
C GLU A 87 -12.38 1.08 9.11
N LYS A 88 -12.59 0.13 10.00
CA LYS A 88 -13.34 -1.11 9.70
C LYS A 88 -14.66 -0.88 8.97
N ASP A 89 -15.41 0.13 9.38
CA ASP A 89 -16.70 0.49 8.79
C ASP A 89 -16.62 1.84 8.03
N GLY A 90 -15.39 2.27 7.71
CA GLY A 90 -15.12 3.59 7.16
C GLY A 90 -15.50 3.72 5.70
N ARG A 91 -16.00 4.91 5.35
CA ARG A 91 -16.22 5.35 3.97
C ARG A 91 -15.25 6.43 3.52
N LYS A 92 -14.27 6.72 4.39
CA LYS A 92 -13.24 7.73 4.16
C LYS A 92 -11.86 7.10 4.33
N ALA A 93 -11.02 7.27 3.32
CA ALA A 93 -9.59 7.00 3.40
C ALA A 93 -8.91 8.25 3.97
N LYS A 94 -8.51 8.19 5.25
CA LYS A 94 -7.80 9.26 5.93
C LYS A 94 -6.31 9.12 5.67
N ILE A 95 -5.57 10.23 5.62
CA ILE A 95 -4.12 10.20 5.54
C ILE A 95 -3.57 9.68 6.87
N PHE A 96 -2.86 8.53 6.81
CA PHE A 96 -2.14 7.94 7.92
C PHE A 96 -0.71 8.46 7.98
N LEU A 97 -0.05 8.58 6.82
CA LEU A 97 1.30 9.12 6.67
C LEU A 97 1.41 9.86 5.33
N ASP A 98 2.13 10.97 5.31
CA ASP A 98 2.46 11.72 4.09
C ASP A 98 3.98 12.02 4.08
N ILE A 99 4.72 11.27 3.27
CA ILE A 99 6.18 11.40 3.10
C ILE A 99 6.54 11.81 1.67
N ARG A 100 5.66 12.53 0.98
CA ARG A 100 5.88 12.95 -0.41
C ARG A 100 7.08 13.89 -0.58
N ASP A 101 7.47 14.60 0.46
CA ASP A 101 8.62 15.51 0.47
C ASP A 101 9.97 14.76 0.48
N ILE A 102 10.01 13.54 1.02
CA ILE A 102 11.22 12.70 1.03
C ILE A 102 11.16 11.55 0.02
N THR A 103 10.01 11.30 -0.60
CA THR A 103 9.82 10.25 -1.60
C THR A 103 9.96 10.82 -3.01
N ARG A 104 10.72 10.15 -3.88
CA ARG A 104 10.82 10.57 -5.28
C ARG A 104 9.46 10.55 -5.94
N PRO A 105 9.08 11.62 -6.65
CA PRO A 105 7.77 11.69 -7.28
C PRO A 105 7.67 10.67 -8.42
N TRP A 106 6.57 9.93 -8.42
CA TRP A 106 6.23 9.07 -9.52
C TRP A 106 6.14 9.88 -10.83
N LYS A 107 6.83 9.40 -11.85
CA LYS A 107 6.71 9.91 -13.22
C LYS A 107 6.24 8.76 -14.10
N LYS A 108 5.39 9.07 -15.08
CA LYS A 108 4.99 8.08 -16.08
C LYS A 108 6.24 7.47 -16.71
N SER A 109 6.47 6.19 -16.54
CA SER A 109 7.63 5.41 -17.00
C SER A 109 8.73 5.11 -15.97
N ASN A 110 8.58 5.51 -14.70
CA ASN A 110 9.47 5.00 -13.66
C ASN A 110 8.68 4.18 -12.63
N GLU A 111 9.39 3.34 -11.90
CA GLU A 111 8.84 2.48 -10.86
C GLU A 111 9.23 2.97 -9.46
N GLU A 112 9.80 4.17 -9.38
CA GLU A 112 10.14 4.85 -8.13
C GLU A 112 8.90 5.32 -7.36
N GLY A 113 9.07 5.58 -6.08
CA GLY A 113 8.01 6.08 -5.20
C GLY A 113 7.97 5.36 -3.86
N LEU A 114 6.82 5.42 -3.19
CA LEU A 114 6.55 4.60 -2.02
C LEU A 114 6.03 3.23 -2.48
N LEU A 115 6.85 2.19 -2.29
CA LEU A 115 6.67 0.88 -2.93
C LEU A 115 6.16 -0.19 -1.98
N GLY A 116 6.38 -0.06 -0.67
CA GLY A 116 6.03 -1.10 0.27
C GLY A 116 5.72 -0.62 1.68
N LEU A 117 4.87 -1.39 2.36
CA LEU A 117 4.50 -1.23 3.76
C LEU A 117 4.45 -2.59 4.43
N ALA A 118 5.14 -2.74 5.55
CA ALA A 118 5.06 -3.90 6.42
C ALA A 118 4.91 -3.47 7.88
N PHE A 119 3.96 -4.04 8.58
CA PHE A 119 3.79 -3.79 10.01
C PHE A 119 4.64 -4.74 10.85
N HIS A 120 5.18 -4.25 11.95
CA HIS A 120 5.84 -5.11 12.93
C HIS A 120 4.87 -6.19 13.43
N PRO A 121 5.29 -7.45 13.63
CA PRO A 121 4.40 -8.53 14.10
C PRO A 121 3.66 -8.22 15.41
N ARG A 122 4.22 -7.36 16.25
CA ARG A 122 3.61 -6.84 17.48
C ARG A 122 3.23 -5.36 17.36
N PHE A 123 2.69 -4.97 16.20
CA PHE A 123 2.34 -3.56 15.92
C PHE A 123 1.45 -2.94 16.99
N SER A 124 0.48 -3.69 17.52
CA SER A 124 -0.40 -3.22 18.60
C SER A 124 0.33 -2.82 19.89
N GLU A 125 1.55 -3.33 20.09
CA GLU A 125 2.38 -3.04 21.26
C GLU A 125 3.45 -1.99 20.96
N THR A 126 4.07 -2.10 19.77
CA THR A 126 5.24 -1.29 19.39
C THR A 126 4.88 -0.04 18.59
N GLY A 127 3.77 -0.04 17.87
CA GLY A 127 3.42 1.00 16.92
C GLY A 127 4.35 1.09 15.71
N GLU A 128 5.27 0.12 15.54
CA GLU A 128 6.30 0.15 14.51
C GLU A 128 5.81 -0.40 13.17
N PHE A 129 6.24 0.21 12.10
CA PHE A 129 6.05 -0.28 10.73
C PHE A 129 7.23 0.12 9.85
N PHE A 130 7.36 -0.53 8.71
CA PHE A 130 8.48 -0.39 7.81
C PHE A 130 7.99 0.00 6.42
N LEU A 131 8.71 0.90 5.79
CA LEU A 131 8.45 1.35 4.43
C LEU A 131 9.62 1.02 3.52
N CYS A 132 9.31 0.69 2.27
CA CYS A 132 10.27 0.65 1.18
C CYS A 132 9.92 1.75 0.21
N TYR A 133 10.88 2.65 -0.08
CA TYR A 133 10.64 3.78 -0.95
C TYR A 133 11.92 4.30 -1.61
N SER A 134 11.77 4.98 -2.74
CA SER A 134 12.86 5.66 -3.45
C SER A 134 13.05 7.07 -2.87
N PRO A 135 14.17 7.39 -2.19
CA PRO A 135 14.36 8.68 -1.52
C PRO A 135 14.77 9.79 -2.49
N VAL A 136 14.38 11.06 -2.19
CA VAL A 136 14.79 12.23 -3.00
C VAL A 136 16.25 12.62 -2.81
N ASP A 137 16.80 12.41 -1.61
CA ASP A 137 18.15 12.77 -1.21
C ASP A 137 19.22 11.77 -1.68
N ALA A 138 18.81 10.58 -2.12
CA ALA A 138 19.69 9.55 -2.67
C ALA A 138 19.09 8.98 -3.98
N PRO A 139 19.24 9.69 -5.10
CA PRO A 139 18.76 9.22 -6.39
C PRO A 139 19.35 7.86 -6.77
N GLN A 140 18.55 7.03 -7.45
CA GLN A 140 18.94 5.67 -7.85
C GLN A 140 19.28 4.78 -6.64
N SER A 141 18.54 4.93 -5.55
CA SER A 141 18.59 4.01 -4.42
C SER A 141 17.17 3.72 -3.92
N GLU A 142 17.06 2.61 -3.21
CA GLU A 142 15.90 2.24 -2.41
C GLU A 142 16.25 2.31 -0.94
N ARG A 143 15.29 2.72 -0.13
CA ARG A 143 15.44 2.87 1.31
C ARG A 143 14.38 2.05 2.03
N ILE A 144 14.80 1.29 3.02
CA ILE A 144 13.91 0.66 4.00
C ILE A 144 14.06 1.42 5.30
N SER A 145 12.99 2.07 5.73
CA SER A 145 12.96 2.84 6.98
C SER A 145 11.90 2.31 7.92
N ARG A 146 12.19 2.39 9.22
CA ARG A 146 11.25 2.18 10.30
C ARG A 146 10.59 3.50 10.66
N PHE A 147 9.29 3.45 10.90
CA PHE A 147 8.46 4.55 11.40
C PHE A 147 7.64 4.10 12.60
N HIS A 148 7.09 5.05 13.32
CA HIS A 148 6.19 4.82 14.44
C HIS A 148 4.84 5.49 14.23
N VAL A 149 3.82 4.89 14.84
CA VAL A 149 2.53 5.54 15.01
C VAL A 149 2.70 6.75 15.95
N SER A 150 1.96 7.82 15.68
CA SER A 150 1.93 8.97 16.57
C SER A 150 1.46 8.59 17.98
N ALA A 151 2.18 9.07 18.98
CA ALA A 151 1.80 8.87 20.40
C ALA A 151 0.49 9.60 20.76
N GLU A 152 0.15 10.66 20.01
CA GLU A 152 -1.02 11.49 20.26
C GLU A 152 -2.28 10.97 19.53
N ASP A 153 -2.10 10.39 18.35
CA ASP A 153 -3.19 9.92 17.49
C ASP A 153 -2.82 8.59 16.82
N PRO A 154 -3.29 7.43 17.33
CA PRO A 154 -2.99 6.13 16.74
C PRO A 154 -3.60 5.91 15.34
N SER A 155 -4.39 6.84 14.83
CA SER A 155 -4.85 6.85 13.43
C SER A 155 -3.89 7.56 12.48
N LYS A 156 -2.75 8.06 12.98
CA LYS A 156 -1.68 8.73 12.22
C LYS A 156 -0.33 8.16 12.57
N ALA A 157 0.59 8.23 11.63
CA ALA A 157 2.00 8.01 11.88
C ALA A 157 2.69 9.32 12.30
N ASP A 158 3.82 9.20 12.99
CA ASP A 158 4.73 10.30 13.23
C ASP A 158 5.68 10.42 12.04
N GLU A 159 5.51 11.45 11.23
CA GLU A 159 6.31 11.74 10.03
C GLU A 159 7.80 11.99 10.36
N ASN A 160 8.11 12.39 11.61
CA ASN A 160 9.47 12.67 12.06
C ASN A 160 10.15 11.46 12.74
N SER A 161 9.48 10.32 12.80
CA SER A 161 9.99 9.12 13.46
C SER A 161 10.84 8.24 12.56
N GLU A 162 11.23 8.71 11.39
CA GLU A 162 12.01 7.92 10.45
C GLU A 162 13.34 7.47 11.05
N GLU A 163 13.61 6.17 10.96
CA GLU A 163 14.90 5.55 11.19
C GLU A 163 15.28 4.68 10.00
N ILE A 164 16.36 5.04 9.32
CA ILE A 164 16.84 4.29 8.15
C ILE A 164 17.44 2.96 8.63
N VAL A 165 16.86 1.85 8.19
CA VAL A 165 17.31 0.49 8.50
C VAL A 165 18.29 -0.01 7.45
N LEU A 166 17.99 0.25 6.17
CA LEU A 166 18.78 -0.19 5.04
C LEU A 166 18.61 0.78 3.87
N GLN A 167 19.70 1.06 3.18
CA GLN A 167 19.68 1.74 1.89
C GLN A 167 20.61 0.99 0.94
N PHE A 168 20.19 0.81 -0.31
CA PHE A 168 20.97 0.13 -1.32
C PHE A 168 20.78 0.80 -2.70
N ASP A 169 21.80 0.66 -3.54
CA ASP A 169 21.79 1.25 -4.86
C ASP A 169 20.84 0.52 -5.78
N GLN A 170 20.11 1.30 -6.56
CA GLN A 170 19.19 0.87 -7.61
C GLN A 170 19.63 1.57 -8.90
N PRO A 171 20.55 0.96 -9.67
CA PRO A 171 21.26 1.67 -10.75
C PRO A 171 20.37 2.06 -11.93
N PHE A 172 19.17 1.52 -11.98
CA PHE A 172 18.19 1.80 -13.04
C PHE A 172 16.88 2.35 -12.45
N PRO A 173 16.18 3.28 -13.12
CA PRO A 173 14.91 3.82 -12.65
C PRO A 173 13.74 2.82 -12.74
N ASN A 174 13.97 1.65 -13.26
CA ASN A 174 13.03 0.54 -13.46
C ASN A 174 13.62 -0.78 -12.97
N HIS A 175 13.99 -0.83 -11.67
CA HIS A 175 14.74 -1.91 -10.99
C HIS A 175 16.01 -2.41 -11.64
#